data_60ba27de26bcf3b3d8f69eed5639a39d
#
_entry.id   60ba27de26bcf3b3d8f69eed5639a39d
#
_cell.length_a   1.000
_cell.length_b   1.000
_cell.length_c   1.000
_cell.angle_alpha   90.00
_cell.angle_beta   90.00
_cell.angle_gamma   90.00
#
_symmetry.space_group_name_H-M   'P 1'
#
loop_
_entity.id
_entity.type
_entity.pdbx_description
1 polymer ?
#
loop_
_entity_poly.entity_id
_entity_poly.type
_entity_poly.pdbx_seq_one_letter_code
_entity_poly.pdbx_strand_id
1 'polypeptide(L)'
;ESFRKTLEGTLYVNAFDSNGKNVYDVRVKKYPQSVAKCTDEDKEEIYGDVPIDGFSKVAGEDHLYYFAYNSFGNNSEITDELYNFIGQIKRETGHDKINVVAISLGGTIANSLFDRYPELYPSLDRVVYIVPALDGSNIVGDIYLGKLSTSDEMLYKNLLPKLVGGAEGYLLNAVIRMMPKQILLDTLDATVDGLTNVILRNCTTMWSLVPEAYYDEAVSRVLPGEENAEMRRQVELYHRAQVNRFANIEKMRAAGAEVFDIVDYDYQLYC
;
A
#
# COMPACT_ATOMS: atom_id res chain seq x y z
N GLU A 1 21.67 -8.30 -19.70
CA GLU A 1 20.46 -8.48 -20.55
C GLU A 1 19.63 -9.69 -20.13
N SER A 2 20.25 -10.85 -19.90
CA SER A 2 19.57 -12.08 -19.46
C SER A 2 18.85 -11.92 -18.11
N PHE A 3 19.54 -11.34 -17.12
CA PHE A 3 18.99 -11.07 -15.77
C PHE A 3 17.77 -10.14 -15.87
N ARG A 4 17.87 -9.06 -16.63
CA ARG A 4 16.77 -8.11 -16.83
C ARG A 4 15.52 -8.80 -17.39
N LYS A 5 15.67 -9.63 -18.44
CA LYS A 5 14.56 -10.38 -19.03
C LYS A 5 13.94 -11.36 -18.06
N THR A 6 14.75 -12.06 -17.25
CA THR A 6 14.24 -12.97 -16.22
C THR A 6 13.47 -12.22 -15.14
N LEU A 7 14.00 -11.09 -14.67
CA LEU A 7 13.36 -10.26 -13.67
C LEU A 7 12.03 -9.70 -14.17
N GLU A 8 12.02 -9.10 -15.35
CA GLU A 8 10.80 -8.57 -15.97
C GLU A 8 9.75 -9.67 -16.14
N GLY A 9 10.13 -10.86 -16.60
CA GLY A 9 9.24 -12.01 -16.71
C GLY A 9 8.66 -12.47 -15.38
N THR A 10 9.44 -12.42 -14.30
CA THR A 10 8.99 -12.79 -12.95
C THR A 10 8.05 -11.73 -12.37
N LEU A 11 8.35 -10.45 -12.60
CA LEU A 11 7.53 -9.33 -12.13
C LEU A 11 6.24 -9.18 -12.95
N TYR A 12 6.21 -9.65 -14.18
CA TYR A 12 5.12 -9.44 -15.13
C TYR A 12 3.77 -10.00 -14.67
N VAL A 13 3.77 -10.98 -13.77
CA VAL A 13 2.52 -11.49 -13.17
C VAL A 13 1.74 -10.42 -12.38
N ASN A 14 2.43 -9.38 -11.91
CA ASN A 14 1.84 -8.23 -11.24
C ASN A 14 1.80 -6.97 -12.13
N ALA A 15 1.99 -7.14 -13.45
CA ALA A 15 1.97 -6.02 -14.39
C ALA A 15 0.58 -5.41 -14.53
N PHE A 16 0.57 -4.13 -14.90
CA PHE A 16 -0.63 -3.35 -15.17
C PHE A 16 -0.63 -2.86 -16.60
N ASP A 17 -1.82 -2.79 -17.18
CA ASP A 17 -2.02 -2.12 -18.46
C ASP A 17 -1.96 -0.58 -18.30
N SER A 18 -2.08 0.15 -19.42
CA SER A 18 -2.08 1.61 -19.43
C SER A 18 -3.28 2.27 -18.72
N ASN A 19 -4.28 1.47 -18.33
CA ASN A 19 -5.46 1.92 -17.62
C ASN A 19 -5.40 1.56 -16.11
N GLY A 20 -4.26 1.07 -15.63
CA GLY A 20 -4.08 0.71 -14.22
C GLY A 20 -4.80 -0.56 -13.81
N LYS A 21 -5.11 -1.46 -14.76
CA LYS A 21 -5.70 -2.77 -14.47
C LYS A 21 -4.63 -3.85 -14.52
N ASN A 22 -4.73 -4.83 -13.62
CA ASN A 22 -3.85 -6.00 -13.68
C ASN A 22 -3.98 -6.70 -15.03
N VAL A 23 -2.85 -7.03 -15.67
CA VAL A 23 -2.80 -7.77 -16.93
C VAL A 23 -3.26 -9.22 -16.73
N TYR A 24 -2.97 -9.77 -15.56
CA TYR A 24 -3.39 -11.11 -15.16
C TYR A 24 -4.49 -11.06 -14.11
N ASP A 25 -5.30 -12.13 -14.05
CA ASP A 25 -6.32 -12.31 -13.01
C ASP A 25 -5.66 -12.63 -11.65
N VAL A 26 -5.25 -11.60 -10.95
CA VAL A 26 -4.69 -11.72 -9.59
C VAL A 26 -5.84 -11.76 -8.60
N ARG A 27 -5.99 -12.89 -7.93
CA ARG A 27 -7.05 -13.11 -6.94
C ARG A 27 -6.48 -13.07 -5.53
N VAL A 28 -7.10 -12.27 -4.68
CA VAL A 28 -6.85 -12.24 -3.25
C VAL A 28 -7.98 -12.99 -2.55
N LYS A 29 -7.63 -13.85 -1.60
CA LYS A 29 -8.62 -14.52 -0.74
C LYS A 29 -9.45 -13.46 -0.01
N LYS A 30 -10.75 -13.60 -0.04
CA LYS A 30 -11.69 -12.65 0.57
C LYS A 30 -12.37 -13.30 1.77
N TYR A 31 -12.65 -12.50 2.78
CA TYR A 31 -13.32 -12.91 4.02
C TYR A 31 -14.62 -12.11 4.15
N PRO A 32 -15.70 -12.52 3.45
CA PRO A 32 -16.94 -11.73 3.35
C PRO A 32 -17.77 -11.75 4.62
N GLN A 33 -17.40 -12.56 5.61
CA GLN A 33 -18.13 -12.79 6.86
C GLN A 33 -17.35 -12.27 8.07
N SER A 34 -18.00 -12.23 9.24
CA SER A 34 -17.29 -11.92 10.48
C SER A 34 -16.25 -12.98 10.81
N VAL A 35 -15.21 -12.60 11.54
CA VAL A 35 -14.12 -13.51 11.94
C VAL A 35 -14.66 -14.72 12.71
N ALA A 36 -15.72 -14.57 13.50
CA ALA A 36 -16.35 -15.67 14.20
C ALA A 36 -16.85 -16.79 13.27
N LYS A 37 -17.21 -16.46 12.02
CA LYS A 37 -17.72 -17.41 11.02
C LYS A 37 -16.64 -17.95 10.08
N CYS A 38 -15.42 -17.47 10.21
CA CYS A 38 -14.28 -17.95 9.44
C CYS A 38 -13.84 -19.34 9.92
N THR A 39 -13.23 -20.12 9.05
CA THR A 39 -12.58 -21.39 9.43
C THR A 39 -11.39 -21.13 10.33
N ASP A 40 -10.92 -22.14 11.05
CA ASP A 40 -9.72 -22.01 11.90
C ASP A 40 -8.49 -21.61 11.05
N GLU A 41 -8.37 -22.14 9.83
CA GLU A 41 -7.31 -21.77 8.89
C GLU A 41 -7.41 -20.29 8.45
N ASP A 42 -8.62 -19.80 8.15
CA ASP A 42 -8.84 -18.40 7.81
C ASP A 42 -8.49 -17.47 8.98
N LYS A 43 -8.87 -17.87 10.21
CA LYS A 43 -8.52 -17.10 11.41
C LYS A 43 -7.03 -17.04 11.62
N GLU A 44 -6.33 -18.16 11.46
CA GLU A 44 -4.87 -18.22 11.60
C GLU A 44 -4.19 -17.26 10.59
N GLU A 45 -4.65 -17.23 9.34
CA GLU A 45 -4.18 -16.27 8.34
C GLU A 45 -4.46 -14.82 8.77
N ILE A 46 -5.70 -14.48 9.15
CA ILE A 46 -6.10 -13.12 9.54
C ILE A 46 -5.29 -12.64 10.76
N TYR A 47 -5.15 -13.48 11.79
CA TYR A 47 -4.38 -13.15 12.99
C TYR A 47 -2.87 -13.09 12.75
N GLY A 48 -2.38 -13.81 11.73
CA GLY A 48 -0.99 -13.72 11.27
C GLY A 48 -0.67 -12.44 10.50
N ASP A 49 -1.64 -11.93 9.73
CA ASP A 49 -1.46 -10.75 8.89
C ASP A 49 -1.52 -9.43 9.68
N VAL A 50 -2.40 -9.35 10.67
CA VAL A 50 -2.65 -8.09 11.41
C VAL A 50 -2.79 -8.36 12.92
N PRO A 51 -2.32 -7.44 13.78
CA PRO A 51 -2.36 -7.61 15.24
C PRO A 51 -3.77 -7.32 15.79
N ILE A 52 -4.75 -8.18 15.48
CA ILE A 52 -6.16 -7.94 15.81
C ILE A 52 -6.61 -8.56 17.14
N ASP A 53 -5.73 -9.26 17.87
CA ASP A 53 -6.06 -9.87 19.16
C ASP A 53 -6.70 -8.91 20.17
N GLY A 54 -6.22 -7.66 20.22
CA GLY A 54 -6.77 -6.62 21.07
C GLY A 54 -8.20 -6.24 20.67
N PHE A 55 -8.45 -6.13 19.38
CA PHE A 55 -9.76 -5.77 18.84
C PHE A 55 -10.76 -6.90 19.02
N SER A 56 -10.37 -8.17 18.80
CA SER A 56 -11.24 -9.34 18.99
C SER A 56 -11.67 -9.51 20.45
N LYS A 57 -10.78 -9.21 21.40
CA LYS A 57 -11.10 -9.24 22.84
C LYS A 57 -12.10 -8.17 23.27
N VAL A 58 -12.10 -7.02 22.61
CA VAL A 58 -12.98 -5.90 22.96
C VAL A 58 -14.31 -5.97 22.21
N ALA A 59 -14.27 -6.20 20.90
CA ALA A 59 -15.46 -6.19 20.05
C ALA A 59 -16.16 -7.55 19.95
N GLY A 60 -15.42 -8.64 20.17
CA GLY A 60 -15.84 -10.00 19.81
C GLY A 60 -15.60 -10.28 18.32
N GLU A 61 -15.29 -11.53 18.00
CA GLU A 61 -15.04 -11.96 16.61
C GLU A 61 -16.31 -11.88 15.73
N ASP A 62 -17.49 -11.88 16.30
CA ASP A 62 -18.77 -11.75 15.63
C ASP A 62 -19.01 -10.34 15.07
N HIS A 63 -18.35 -9.34 15.65
CA HIS A 63 -18.39 -7.94 15.21
C HIS A 63 -17.10 -7.48 14.51
N LEU A 64 -16.17 -8.40 14.28
CA LEU A 64 -14.88 -8.13 13.62
C LEU A 64 -14.91 -8.64 12.18
N TYR A 65 -14.59 -7.76 11.23
CA TYR A 65 -14.53 -8.04 9.80
C TYR A 65 -13.16 -7.66 9.25
N TYR A 66 -12.58 -8.54 8.45
CA TYR A 66 -11.27 -8.32 7.83
C TYR A 66 -11.41 -8.08 6.34
N PHE A 67 -10.97 -6.92 5.89
CA PHE A 67 -10.98 -6.54 4.47
C PHE A 67 -9.62 -6.81 3.83
N ALA A 68 -9.51 -7.89 3.09
CA ALA A 68 -8.31 -8.23 2.31
C ALA A 68 -8.39 -7.64 0.90
N TYR A 69 -7.27 -7.10 0.41
CA TYR A 69 -7.17 -6.52 -0.93
C TYR A 69 -5.78 -6.77 -1.53
N ASN A 70 -5.66 -6.64 -2.85
CA ASN A 70 -4.40 -6.72 -3.55
C ASN A 70 -3.60 -5.42 -3.31
N SER A 71 -2.49 -5.49 -2.59
CA SER A 71 -1.60 -4.34 -2.35
C SER A 71 -1.00 -3.77 -3.64
N PHE A 72 -0.93 -4.59 -4.69
CA PHE A 72 -0.62 -4.17 -6.06
C PHE A 72 -1.91 -4.19 -6.88
N GLY A 73 -2.85 -3.29 -6.59
CA GLY A 73 -4.14 -3.24 -7.23
C GLY A 73 -4.52 -1.82 -7.69
N ASN A 74 -5.75 -1.69 -8.14
CA ASN A 74 -6.32 -0.38 -8.45
C ASN A 74 -6.94 0.22 -7.18
N ASN A 75 -6.38 1.33 -6.70
CA ASN A 75 -6.84 2.01 -5.47
C ASN A 75 -8.34 2.34 -5.53
N SER A 76 -8.85 2.81 -6.66
CA SER A 76 -10.26 3.17 -6.81
C SER A 76 -11.17 1.95 -6.76
N GLU A 77 -10.80 0.84 -7.43
CA GLU A 77 -11.58 -0.39 -7.41
C GLU A 77 -11.61 -1.01 -6.00
N ILE A 78 -10.46 -1.02 -5.31
CA ILE A 78 -10.37 -1.48 -3.90
C ILE A 78 -11.24 -0.61 -2.99
N THR A 79 -11.26 0.69 -3.22
CA THR A 79 -12.08 1.64 -2.45
C THR A 79 -13.57 1.36 -2.67
N ASP A 80 -13.99 1.08 -3.90
CA ASP A 80 -15.38 0.74 -4.22
C ASP A 80 -15.79 -0.61 -3.58
N GLU A 81 -14.88 -1.59 -3.60
CA GLU A 81 -15.10 -2.86 -2.89
C GLU A 81 -15.27 -2.65 -1.37
N LEU A 82 -14.42 -1.82 -0.75
CA LEU A 82 -14.51 -1.51 0.66
C LEU A 82 -15.83 -0.80 1.01
N TYR A 83 -16.25 0.16 0.18
CA TYR A 83 -17.54 0.82 0.35
C TYR A 83 -18.71 -0.17 0.34
N ASN A 84 -18.72 -1.10 -0.62
CA ASN A 84 -19.74 -2.13 -0.73
C ASN A 84 -19.69 -3.11 0.45
N PHE A 85 -18.50 -3.46 0.90
CA PHE A 85 -18.28 -4.33 2.07
C PHE A 85 -18.82 -3.70 3.36
N ILE A 86 -18.57 -2.41 3.57
CA ILE A 86 -19.17 -1.65 4.68
C ILE A 86 -20.70 -1.70 4.61
N GLY A 87 -21.27 -1.50 3.44
CA GLY A 87 -22.71 -1.61 3.24
C GLY A 87 -23.26 -3.01 3.56
N GLN A 88 -22.53 -4.06 3.23
CA GLN A 88 -22.86 -5.43 3.61
C GLN A 88 -22.81 -5.63 5.13
N ILE A 89 -21.74 -5.21 5.79
CA ILE A 89 -21.57 -5.32 7.26
C ILE A 89 -22.74 -4.64 7.99
N LYS A 90 -23.09 -3.44 7.59
CA LYS A 90 -24.22 -2.70 8.19
C LYS A 90 -25.55 -3.46 8.06
N ARG A 91 -25.80 -4.07 6.91
CA ARG A 91 -27.02 -4.89 6.70
C ARG A 91 -27.01 -6.16 7.54
N GLU A 92 -25.86 -6.84 7.66
CA GLU A 92 -25.74 -8.10 8.40
C GLU A 92 -25.82 -7.92 9.91
N THR A 93 -25.23 -6.83 10.41
CA THR A 93 -25.17 -6.55 11.85
C THR A 93 -26.37 -5.74 12.35
N GLY A 94 -27.05 -5.02 11.45
CA GLY A 94 -28.09 -4.09 11.84
C GLY A 94 -27.60 -2.82 12.54
N HIS A 95 -26.28 -2.61 12.58
CA HIS A 95 -25.68 -1.42 13.19
C HIS A 95 -25.62 -0.25 12.21
N ASP A 96 -26.00 0.94 12.67
CA ASP A 96 -25.87 2.17 11.89
C ASP A 96 -24.45 2.74 11.91
N LYS A 97 -23.70 2.44 12.97
CA LYS A 97 -22.33 2.92 13.19
C LYS A 97 -21.31 1.81 13.00
N ILE A 98 -20.15 2.17 12.45
CA ILE A 98 -19.00 1.29 12.25
C ILE A 98 -17.73 1.93 12.81
N ASN A 99 -16.79 1.07 13.19
CA ASN A 99 -15.41 1.44 13.46
C ASN A 99 -14.53 0.97 12.28
N VAL A 100 -13.61 1.81 11.86
CA VAL A 100 -12.63 1.49 10.80
C VAL A 100 -11.23 1.54 11.40
N VAL A 101 -10.49 0.45 11.25
CA VAL A 101 -9.07 0.39 11.59
C VAL A 101 -8.27 0.21 10.32
N ALA A 102 -7.36 1.14 10.05
CA ALA A 102 -6.56 1.17 8.83
C ALA A 102 -5.07 1.20 9.18
N ILE A 103 -4.32 0.21 8.67
CA ILE A 103 -2.90 0.02 9.00
C ILE A 103 -2.05 0.30 7.75
N SER A 104 -0.98 1.11 7.91
CA SER A 104 0.03 1.36 6.87
C SER A 104 -0.61 1.75 5.52
N LEU A 105 -0.40 0.97 4.44
CA LEU A 105 -1.03 1.15 3.13
C LEU A 105 -2.57 1.18 3.21
N GLY A 106 -3.18 0.47 4.17
CA GLY A 106 -4.62 0.54 4.43
C GLY A 106 -5.11 1.94 4.76
N GLY A 107 -4.24 2.80 5.31
CA GLY A 107 -4.51 4.21 5.53
C GLY A 107 -4.82 4.96 4.24
N THR A 108 -4.12 4.65 3.14
CA THR A 108 -4.38 5.29 1.83
C THR A 108 -5.72 4.86 1.26
N ILE A 109 -6.09 3.58 1.42
CA ILE A 109 -7.38 3.05 0.97
C ILE A 109 -8.54 3.69 1.77
N ALA A 110 -8.40 3.76 3.10
CA ALA A 110 -9.40 4.42 3.95
C ALA A 110 -9.52 5.91 3.64
N ASN A 111 -8.40 6.61 3.40
CA ASN A 111 -8.43 8.02 3.02
C ASN A 111 -9.11 8.25 1.67
N SER A 112 -8.85 7.38 0.68
CA SER A 112 -9.54 7.39 -0.61
C SER A 112 -11.05 7.13 -0.43
N LEU A 113 -11.43 6.18 0.43
CA LEU A 113 -12.82 5.90 0.76
C LEU A 113 -13.53 7.14 1.31
N PHE A 114 -12.94 7.82 2.27
CA PHE A 114 -13.54 8.98 2.90
C PHE A 114 -13.62 10.22 1.99
N ASP A 115 -12.65 10.40 1.08
CA ASP A 115 -12.72 11.46 0.08
C ASP A 115 -13.81 11.22 -0.97
N ARG A 116 -13.98 9.96 -1.39
CA ARG A 116 -14.91 9.58 -2.45
C ARG A 116 -16.37 9.37 -1.98
N TYR A 117 -16.55 8.96 -0.73
CA TYR A 117 -17.84 8.59 -0.14
C TYR A 117 -18.11 9.33 1.16
N PRO A 118 -18.22 10.69 1.12
CA PRO A 118 -18.44 11.50 2.32
C PRO A 118 -19.79 11.20 3.00
N GLU A 119 -20.72 10.56 2.31
CA GLU A 119 -21.98 10.07 2.88
C GLU A 119 -21.78 8.99 3.94
N LEU A 120 -20.60 8.39 4.06
CA LEU A 120 -20.26 7.46 5.14
C LEU A 120 -20.01 8.17 6.49
N TYR A 121 -19.67 9.45 6.50
CA TYR A 121 -19.27 10.15 7.73
C TYR A 121 -20.28 10.00 8.87
N PRO A 122 -21.61 10.14 8.67
CA PRO A 122 -22.58 9.91 9.73
C PRO A 122 -22.61 8.47 10.26
N SER A 123 -22.11 7.50 9.50
CA SER A 123 -22.04 6.10 9.89
C SER A 123 -20.73 5.73 10.62
N LEU A 124 -19.79 6.65 10.74
CA LEU A 124 -18.53 6.39 11.46
C LEU A 124 -18.73 6.64 12.95
N ASP A 125 -18.26 5.72 13.79
CA ASP A 125 -18.08 5.92 15.23
C ASP A 125 -16.62 6.25 15.52
N ARG A 126 -15.71 5.35 15.16
CA ARG A 126 -14.27 5.56 15.30
C ARG A 126 -13.52 5.22 14.02
N VAL A 127 -12.51 6.03 13.72
CA VAL A 127 -11.50 5.74 12.71
C VAL A 127 -10.15 5.72 13.40
N VAL A 128 -9.48 4.57 13.35
CA VAL A 128 -8.16 4.37 13.96
C VAL A 128 -7.15 4.13 12.85
N TYR A 129 -6.27 5.08 12.66
CA TYR A 129 -5.11 4.94 11.80
C TYR A 129 -3.93 4.41 12.61
N ILE A 130 -3.28 3.35 12.13
CA ILE A 130 -2.09 2.76 12.74
C ILE A 130 -0.94 2.86 11.76
N VAL A 131 0.06 3.67 12.07
CA VAL A 131 1.22 3.99 11.21
C VAL A 131 0.81 4.24 9.76
N PRO A 132 -0.20 5.10 9.50
CA PRO A 132 -0.82 5.22 8.20
C PRO A 132 0.12 5.92 7.23
N ALA A 133 0.10 5.49 5.97
CA ALA A 133 0.87 6.14 4.92
C ALA A 133 0.08 7.28 4.24
N LEU A 134 -0.59 8.16 5.02
CA LEU A 134 -1.50 9.20 4.50
C LEU A 134 -0.80 10.21 3.58
N ASP A 135 0.47 10.50 3.84
CA ASP A 135 1.31 11.33 2.97
C ASP A 135 2.36 10.49 2.23
N GLY A 136 2.12 9.20 2.10
CA GLY A 136 3.02 8.31 1.40
C GLY A 136 4.28 7.93 2.17
N SER A 137 5.34 7.64 1.41
CA SER A 137 6.65 7.23 1.91
C SER A 137 7.75 7.86 1.07
N ASN A 138 8.72 8.49 1.70
CA ASN A 138 9.87 9.08 1.00
C ASN A 138 10.63 8.04 0.17
N ILE A 139 10.73 6.78 0.66
CA ILE A 139 11.40 5.71 -0.09
C ILE A 139 10.69 5.47 -1.43
N VAL A 140 9.36 5.37 -1.41
CA VAL A 140 8.57 5.18 -2.63
C VAL A 140 8.67 6.43 -3.51
N GLY A 141 8.55 7.61 -2.93
CA GLY A 141 8.74 8.88 -3.65
C GLY A 141 10.10 8.96 -4.35
N ASP A 142 11.18 8.59 -3.67
CA ASP A 142 12.53 8.58 -4.24
C ASP A 142 12.67 7.58 -5.39
N ILE A 143 11.96 6.45 -5.36
CA ILE A 143 11.89 5.51 -6.51
C ILE A 143 11.26 6.21 -7.71
N TYR A 144 10.09 6.84 -7.53
CA TYR A 144 9.39 7.53 -8.61
C TYR A 144 10.17 8.72 -9.16
N LEU A 145 10.93 9.41 -8.31
CA LEU A 145 11.81 10.51 -8.72
C LEU A 145 13.16 10.04 -9.30
N GLY A 146 13.44 8.73 -9.25
CA GLY A 146 14.75 8.20 -9.67
C GLY A 146 15.91 8.66 -8.80
N LYS A 147 15.63 9.00 -7.54
CA LYS A 147 16.61 9.48 -6.55
C LYS A 147 17.20 8.36 -5.70
N LEU A 148 16.81 7.10 -5.92
CA LEU A 148 17.47 5.97 -5.25
C LEU A 148 18.95 5.96 -5.64
N SER A 149 19.79 6.34 -4.68
CA SER A 149 21.22 6.27 -4.85
C SER A 149 21.68 4.84 -4.64
N THR A 150 22.20 4.23 -5.68
CA THR A 150 22.91 2.94 -5.63
C THR A 150 24.36 3.10 -5.18
N SER A 151 24.63 4.01 -4.22
CA SER A 151 25.98 4.18 -3.66
C SER A 151 26.41 2.92 -2.89
N ASP A 152 27.69 2.65 -2.86
CA ASP A 152 28.27 1.52 -2.10
C ASP A 152 27.77 1.48 -0.67
N GLU A 153 27.67 2.62 -0.04
CA GLU A 153 27.31 2.75 1.37
C GLU A 153 25.85 2.33 1.61
N MET A 154 24.94 2.74 0.75
CA MET A 154 23.56 2.30 0.80
C MET A 154 23.44 0.78 0.62
N LEU A 155 24.14 0.23 -0.36
CA LEU A 155 24.12 -1.18 -0.71
C LEU A 155 24.63 -2.07 0.42
N TYR A 156 25.84 -1.80 0.89
CA TYR A 156 26.55 -2.67 1.82
C TYR A 156 26.16 -2.44 3.28
N LYS A 157 25.79 -1.20 3.65
CA LYS A 157 25.42 -0.89 5.03
C LYS A 157 23.93 -0.99 5.32
N ASN A 158 23.10 -0.66 4.37
CA ASN A 158 21.66 -0.51 4.63
C ASN A 158 20.79 -1.57 3.94
N LEU A 159 20.96 -1.82 2.64
CA LEU A 159 20.06 -2.70 1.90
C LEU A 159 20.35 -4.18 2.15
N LEU A 160 21.60 -4.62 1.97
CA LEU A 160 21.95 -6.03 2.07
C LEU A 160 21.77 -6.63 3.46
N PRO A 161 22.17 -5.99 4.58
CA PRO A 161 21.95 -6.54 5.91
C PRO A 161 20.49 -6.64 6.31
N LYS A 162 19.63 -5.80 5.71
CA LYS A 162 18.19 -5.78 6.00
C LYS A 162 17.39 -6.77 5.16
N LEU A 163 17.83 -7.04 3.93
CA LEU A 163 17.17 -7.99 3.03
C LEU A 163 17.42 -9.45 3.38
N VAL A 164 18.55 -9.75 3.98
CA VAL A 164 18.97 -11.13 4.24
C VAL A 164 19.46 -11.26 5.68
N GLY A 165 18.54 -11.66 6.55
CA GLY A 165 18.87 -11.96 7.96
C GLY A 165 19.45 -13.35 8.14
N GLY A 166 20.13 -13.60 9.29
CA GLY A 166 20.63 -14.92 9.67
C GLY A 166 21.95 -15.35 9.02
N ALA A 167 22.33 -16.61 9.21
CA ALA A 167 23.60 -17.17 8.74
C ALA A 167 23.71 -17.18 7.20
N GLU A 168 22.59 -17.37 6.51
CA GLU A 168 22.52 -17.32 5.04
C GLU A 168 22.82 -15.92 4.51
N GLY A 169 22.41 -14.89 5.25
CA GLY A 169 22.69 -13.50 4.95
C GLY A 169 24.19 -13.16 5.00
N TYR A 170 24.91 -13.72 5.95
CA TYR A 170 26.37 -13.55 6.02
C TYR A 170 27.08 -14.17 4.83
N LEU A 171 26.63 -15.36 4.40
CA LEU A 171 27.22 -16.05 3.26
C LEU A 171 26.94 -15.29 1.95
N LEU A 172 25.69 -14.86 1.75
CA LEU A 172 25.29 -14.07 0.58
C LEU A 172 26.03 -12.73 0.55
N ASN A 173 26.15 -12.06 1.68
CA ASN A 173 26.91 -10.81 1.80
C ASN A 173 28.39 -10.98 1.44
N ALA A 174 29.01 -12.11 1.85
CA ALA A 174 30.37 -12.44 1.48
C ALA A 174 30.52 -12.65 -0.04
N VAL A 175 29.59 -13.38 -0.66
CA VAL A 175 29.59 -13.61 -2.12
C VAL A 175 29.38 -12.29 -2.88
N ILE A 176 28.45 -11.45 -2.47
CA ILE A 176 28.17 -10.16 -3.09
C ILE A 176 29.38 -9.22 -3.02
N ARG A 177 30.10 -9.22 -1.89
CA ARG A 177 31.35 -8.43 -1.75
C ARG A 177 32.50 -8.90 -2.65
N MET A 178 32.42 -10.12 -3.15
CA MET A 178 33.40 -10.66 -4.13
C MET A 178 33.00 -10.32 -5.59
N MET A 179 31.77 -9.85 -5.83
CA MET A 179 31.32 -9.44 -7.17
C MET A 179 31.93 -8.09 -7.55
N PRO A 180 32.29 -7.89 -8.84
CA PRO A 180 32.68 -6.59 -9.32
C PRO A 180 31.56 -5.56 -9.04
N LYS A 181 31.94 -4.43 -8.44
CA LYS A 181 31.02 -3.35 -8.06
C LYS A 181 30.06 -2.97 -9.20
N GLN A 182 30.59 -2.84 -10.43
CA GLN A 182 29.79 -2.44 -11.58
C GLN A 182 28.65 -3.43 -11.87
N ILE A 183 28.91 -4.74 -11.78
CA ILE A 183 27.89 -5.77 -12.01
C ILE A 183 26.77 -5.65 -10.98
N LEU A 184 27.13 -5.34 -9.74
CA LEU A 184 26.15 -5.17 -8.67
C LEU A 184 25.29 -3.93 -8.88
N LEU A 185 25.90 -2.80 -9.24
CA LEU A 185 25.19 -1.56 -9.56
C LEU A 185 24.25 -1.75 -10.79
N ASP A 186 24.76 -2.34 -11.87
CA ASP A 186 23.96 -2.61 -13.08
C ASP A 186 22.78 -3.55 -12.78
N THR A 187 22.95 -4.51 -11.85
CA THR A 187 21.88 -5.42 -11.43
C THR A 187 20.81 -4.69 -10.64
N LEU A 188 21.20 -3.78 -9.76
CA LEU A 188 20.27 -2.96 -8.98
C LEU A 188 19.51 -1.98 -9.85
N ASP A 189 20.20 -1.26 -10.72
CA ASP A 189 19.59 -0.34 -11.65
C ASP A 189 18.57 -1.07 -12.53
N ALA A 190 18.92 -2.25 -13.06
CA ALA A 190 18.00 -3.07 -13.82
C ALA A 190 16.80 -3.56 -12.98
N THR A 191 16.99 -3.80 -11.67
CA THR A 191 15.91 -4.20 -10.76
C THR A 191 14.97 -3.03 -10.50
N VAL A 192 15.49 -1.85 -10.21
CA VAL A 192 14.69 -0.63 -9.98
C VAL A 192 13.93 -0.25 -11.25
N ASP A 193 14.59 -0.27 -12.40
CA ASP A 193 13.97 -0.01 -13.70
C ASP A 193 12.85 -1.01 -14.00
N GLY A 194 13.10 -2.31 -13.76
CA GLY A 194 12.10 -3.37 -13.96
C GLY A 194 10.88 -3.17 -13.06
N LEU A 195 11.09 -2.92 -11.77
CA LEU A 195 10.02 -2.61 -10.81
C LEU A 195 9.23 -1.38 -11.26
N THR A 196 9.92 -0.30 -11.59
CA THR A 196 9.27 0.95 -11.98
C THR A 196 8.45 0.79 -13.25
N ASN A 197 9.02 0.18 -14.30
CA ASN A 197 8.36 0.10 -15.59
C ASN A 197 7.29 -1.00 -15.68
N VAL A 198 7.44 -2.10 -14.94
CA VAL A 198 6.52 -3.24 -15.01
C VAL A 198 5.38 -3.11 -13.99
N ILE A 199 5.67 -2.66 -12.77
CA ILE A 199 4.70 -2.61 -11.68
C ILE A 199 4.32 -1.18 -11.33
N LEU A 200 5.27 -0.39 -10.84
CA LEU A 200 4.96 0.87 -10.14
C LEU A 200 4.29 1.90 -11.03
N ARG A 201 4.72 2.00 -12.28
CA ARG A 201 4.25 3.00 -13.24
C ARG A 201 2.72 3.08 -13.34
N ASN A 202 2.06 1.92 -13.43
CA ASN A 202 0.63 1.82 -13.66
C ASN A 202 -0.15 1.26 -12.44
N CYS A 203 0.48 1.13 -11.29
CA CYS A 203 -0.13 0.65 -10.06
C CYS A 203 -0.61 1.81 -9.18
N THR A 204 -1.92 2.08 -9.15
CA THR A 204 -2.47 3.23 -8.42
C THR A 204 -2.33 3.11 -6.91
N THR A 205 -2.26 1.90 -6.33
CA THR A 205 -1.96 1.73 -4.90
C THR A 205 -0.52 2.13 -4.58
N MET A 206 0.43 1.89 -5.49
CA MET A 206 1.81 2.34 -5.30
C MET A 206 1.93 3.87 -5.47
N TRP A 207 1.20 4.46 -6.41
CA TRP A 207 1.09 5.91 -6.52
C TRP A 207 0.53 6.56 -5.26
N SER A 208 -0.33 5.88 -4.52
CA SER A 208 -0.85 6.40 -3.25
C SER A 208 0.23 6.52 -2.15
N LEU A 209 1.39 5.92 -2.36
CA LEU A 209 2.55 6.04 -1.49
C LEU A 209 3.54 7.13 -1.92
N VAL A 210 3.28 7.84 -3.01
CA VAL A 210 4.10 9.00 -3.42
C VAL A 210 3.72 10.20 -2.55
N PRO A 211 4.65 10.83 -1.82
CA PRO A 211 4.35 12.01 -1.02
C PRO A 211 3.75 13.16 -1.84
N GLU A 212 2.83 13.92 -1.25
CA GLU A 212 2.20 15.08 -1.88
C GLU A 212 3.22 16.03 -2.51
N ALA A 213 4.29 16.32 -1.77
CA ALA A 213 5.35 17.22 -2.23
C ALA A 213 6.13 16.70 -3.46
N TYR A 214 6.04 15.41 -3.76
CA TYR A 214 6.78 14.79 -4.88
C TYR A 214 5.89 14.51 -6.09
N TYR A 215 4.57 14.67 -5.95
CA TYR A 215 3.59 14.21 -6.91
C TYR A 215 3.80 14.79 -8.32
N ASP A 216 3.91 16.10 -8.45
CA ASP A 216 4.04 16.77 -9.75
C ASP A 216 5.32 16.35 -10.49
N GLU A 217 6.45 16.26 -9.79
CA GLU A 217 7.71 15.81 -10.34
C GLU A 217 7.63 14.33 -10.78
N ALA A 218 7.02 13.48 -9.93
CA ALA A 218 6.83 12.07 -10.22
C ALA A 218 5.93 11.84 -11.43
N VAL A 219 4.80 12.56 -11.55
CA VAL A 219 3.90 12.49 -12.70
C VAL A 219 4.60 12.93 -13.98
N SER A 220 5.32 14.06 -13.94
CA SER A 220 6.06 14.57 -15.10
C SER A 220 7.13 13.59 -15.58
N ARG A 221 7.77 12.86 -14.65
CA ARG A 221 8.83 11.90 -14.94
C ARG A 221 8.29 10.56 -15.45
N VAL A 222 7.30 9.98 -14.73
CA VAL A 222 6.88 8.58 -14.92
C VAL A 222 5.74 8.47 -15.92
N LEU A 223 4.88 9.48 -16.01
CA LEU A 223 3.69 9.51 -16.87
C LEU A 223 3.69 10.69 -17.85
N PRO A 224 4.79 10.93 -18.60
CA PRO A 224 4.83 12.01 -19.59
C PRO A 224 3.93 11.68 -20.79
N GLY A 225 3.57 12.70 -21.58
CA GLY A 225 2.86 12.56 -22.85
C GLY A 225 1.36 12.24 -22.74
N GLU A 226 0.65 12.40 -23.83
CA GLU A 226 -0.81 12.22 -23.88
C GLU A 226 -1.23 10.75 -23.78
N GLU A 227 -0.38 9.82 -24.13
CA GLU A 227 -0.60 8.38 -24.01
C GLU A 227 -0.82 7.91 -22.57
N ASN A 228 -0.36 8.70 -21.59
CA ASN A 228 -0.55 8.43 -20.17
C ASN A 228 -1.72 9.22 -19.53
N ALA A 229 -2.55 9.90 -20.32
CA ALA A 229 -3.60 10.77 -19.80
C ALA A 229 -4.59 10.05 -18.89
N GLU A 230 -4.99 8.82 -19.24
CA GLU A 230 -5.90 8.03 -18.41
C GLU A 230 -5.23 7.60 -17.08
N MET A 231 -3.97 7.19 -17.14
CA MET A 231 -3.24 6.83 -15.92
C MET A 231 -3.07 8.05 -14.99
N ARG A 232 -2.72 9.22 -15.55
CA ARG A 232 -2.68 10.48 -14.78
C ARG A 232 -4.03 10.77 -14.11
N ARG A 233 -5.13 10.61 -14.82
CA ARG A 233 -6.47 10.81 -14.26
C ARG A 233 -6.73 9.87 -13.07
N GLN A 234 -6.27 8.63 -13.13
CA GLN A 234 -6.48 7.67 -12.04
C GLN A 234 -5.60 7.96 -10.82
N VAL A 235 -4.34 8.30 -11.00
CA VAL A 235 -3.47 8.64 -9.87
C VAL A 235 -3.90 9.96 -9.22
N GLU A 236 -4.46 10.89 -9.99
CA GLU A 236 -5.02 12.15 -9.48
C GLU A 236 -6.18 11.93 -8.50
N LEU A 237 -6.98 10.86 -8.67
CA LEU A 237 -8.08 10.55 -7.75
C LEU A 237 -7.58 10.35 -6.32
N TYR A 238 -6.46 9.64 -6.15
CA TYR A 238 -5.87 9.48 -4.83
C TYR A 238 -5.13 10.74 -4.38
N HIS A 239 -4.37 11.39 -5.26
CA HIS A 239 -3.66 12.62 -4.91
C HIS A 239 -4.62 13.67 -4.33
N ARG A 240 -5.79 13.81 -4.91
CA ARG A 240 -6.86 14.68 -4.35
C ARG A 240 -7.25 14.25 -2.92
N ALA A 241 -7.43 12.95 -2.68
CA ALA A 241 -7.72 12.44 -1.34
C ALA A 241 -6.59 12.73 -0.36
N GLN A 242 -5.33 12.62 -0.81
CA GLN A 242 -4.14 12.93 -0.04
C GLN A 242 -4.08 14.43 0.35
N VAL A 243 -4.32 15.33 -0.61
CA VAL A 243 -4.41 16.78 -0.35
C VAL A 243 -5.55 17.11 0.63
N ASN A 244 -6.68 16.43 0.50
CA ASN A 244 -7.87 16.67 1.32
C ASN A 244 -7.83 15.96 2.69
N ARG A 245 -6.81 15.16 3.01
CA ARG A 245 -6.79 14.25 4.19
C ARG A 245 -7.19 14.93 5.51
N PHE A 246 -6.63 16.10 5.80
CA PHE A 246 -6.94 16.83 7.03
C PHE A 246 -8.36 17.41 7.01
N ALA A 247 -8.79 17.96 5.87
CA ALA A 247 -10.14 18.47 5.71
C ALA A 247 -11.19 17.34 5.86
N ASN A 248 -10.90 16.14 5.34
CA ASN A 248 -11.76 14.98 5.49
C ASN A 248 -11.84 14.52 6.95
N ILE A 249 -10.71 14.50 7.69
CA ILE A 249 -10.69 14.21 9.12
C ILE A 249 -11.56 15.20 9.90
N GLU A 250 -11.45 16.49 9.63
CA GLU A 250 -12.28 17.50 10.31
C GLU A 250 -13.78 17.31 9.98
N LYS A 251 -14.12 16.96 8.76
CA LYS A 251 -15.52 16.65 8.38
C LYS A 251 -16.05 15.40 9.09
N MET A 252 -15.24 14.34 9.20
CA MET A 252 -15.61 13.13 9.95
C MET A 252 -15.87 13.47 11.43
N ARG A 253 -14.99 14.27 12.06
CA ARG A 253 -15.17 14.74 13.43
C ARG A 253 -16.42 15.59 13.59
N ALA A 254 -16.69 16.50 12.66
CA ALA A 254 -17.89 17.31 12.65
C ALA A 254 -19.18 16.46 12.50
N ALA A 255 -19.10 15.32 11.84
CA ALA A 255 -20.19 14.33 11.74
C ALA A 255 -20.33 13.43 12.98
N GLY A 256 -19.46 13.59 13.98
CA GLY A 256 -19.49 12.89 15.25
C GLY A 256 -18.58 11.66 15.36
N ALA A 257 -17.67 11.45 14.40
CA ALA A 257 -16.68 10.38 14.50
C ALA A 257 -15.49 10.80 15.38
N GLU A 258 -14.97 9.85 16.16
CA GLU A 258 -13.67 9.98 16.81
C GLU A 258 -12.58 9.48 15.86
N VAL A 259 -11.55 10.30 15.64
CA VAL A 259 -10.42 9.93 14.76
C VAL A 259 -9.13 9.90 15.55
N PHE A 260 -8.47 8.75 15.54
CA PHE A 260 -7.20 8.48 16.22
C PHE A 260 -6.11 8.19 15.20
N ASP A 261 -4.92 8.69 15.48
CA ASP A 261 -3.71 8.41 14.70
C ASP A 261 -2.62 7.88 15.64
N ILE A 262 -2.23 6.62 15.44
CA ILE A 262 -1.17 5.95 16.18
C ILE A 262 0.06 5.98 15.29
N VAL A 263 1.03 6.80 15.67
CA VAL A 263 2.28 6.97 14.94
C VAL A 263 3.44 6.32 15.69
N ASP A 264 4.33 5.71 14.94
CA ASP A 264 5.63 5.26 15.45
C ASP A 264 6.65 6.40 15.29
N TYR A 265 7.60 6.49 16.18
CA TYR A 265 8.63 7.52 16.14
C TYR A 265 9.99 6.94 16.52
N ASP A 266 11.05 7.67 16.16
CA ASP A 266 12.44 7.31 16.45
C ASP A 266 12.90 5.98 15.82
N TYR A 267 12.19 5.53 14.74
CA TYR A 267 12.59 4.36 13.96
C TYR A 267 13.19 4.79 12.62
N GLN A 268 14.51 4.64 12.50
CA GLN A 268 15.24 5.03 11.31
C GLN A 268 15.14 3.93 10.25
N LEU A 269 14.19 4.08 9.32
CA LEU A 269 14.00 3.18 8.19
C LEU A 269 14.97 3.44 7.03
N TYR A 270 15.30 4.72 6.83
CA TYR A 270 16.04 5.21 5.67
C TYR A 270 16.85 6.45 6.06
N CYS A 271 18.08 6.53 5.61
CA CYS A 271 18.98 7.69 5.81
C CYS A 271 19.42 8.28 4.49
#